data_9a6dc84f3113a903b9ed4e40ebeb0289
#
_entry.id   9a6dc84f3113a903b9ed4e40ebeb0289
#
_cell.length_a   1.000
_cell.length_b   1.000
_cell.length_c   1.000
_cell.angle_alpha   90.00
_cell.angle_beta   90.00
_cell.angle_gamma   90.00
#
_symmetry.space_group_name_H-M   'P 1'
#
loop_
_entity.id
_entity.type
_entity.pdbx_description
1 polymer ?
#
loop_
_entity_poly.entity_id
_entity_poly.type
_entity_poly.pdbx_seq_one_letter_code
_entity_poly.pdbx_strand_id
1 'polypeptide(L)'
;MASSGLEALPLLGSACDERDGAHLAEDLAIVEVIDRRTGRALGHGERGNLVVTVLEKDNFLLRYDLEDVVRLNENPCPCGETHRRLFYEGRVRDLVPAGDRAVLPIDVALVLYEFPEVSTPSAEYQIVRPAAPAAELHVRCEHAPGVDPTALAARIGDRLRDRLGVPARVELMPRGGLPRFAYKAARVVDA
;
A
#
# COMPACT_ATOMS: atom_id res chain seq x y z
N MET A 1 -8.48 11.31 -10.61
CA MET A 1 -7.60 10.65 -11.57
C MET A 1 -6.26 10.41 -10.89
N ALA A 2 -5.97 9.17 -10.51
CA ALA A 2 -4.66 8.80 -10.01
C ALA A 2 -3.82 8.37 -11.21
N SER A 3 -3.05 9.29 -11.78
CA SER A 3 -2.01 8.93 -12.74
C SER A 3 -0.88 8.27 -11.95
N SER A 4 -0.64 6.98 -12.17
CA SER A 4 0.64 6.38 -11.81
C SER A 4 1.72 7.12 -12.59
N GLY A 5 2.63 7.78 -11.90
CA GLY A 5 3.59 8.71 -12.48
C GLY A 5 4.74 8.04 -13.22
N LEU A 6 4.41 7.32 -14.28
CA LEU A 6 5.35 6.87 -15.29
C LEU A 6 4.94 7.52 -16.61
N GLU A 7 5.60 8.62 -16.94
CA GLU A 7 5.39 9.36 -18.19
C GLU A 7 5.70 8.55 -19.47
N ALA A 8 6.19 7.32 -19.33
CA ALA A 8 6.53 6.41 -20.43
C ALA A 8 5.57 5.21 -20.57
N LEU A 9 4.61 5.03 -19.66
CA LEU A 9 3.61 3.97 -19.80
C LEU A 9 2.29 4.55 -20.29
N PRO A 10 1.59 3.87 -21.20
CA PRO A 10 0.21 4.21 -21.50
C PRO A 10 -0.60 4.17 -20.20
N LEU A 11 -1.72 4.85 -20.17
CA LEU A 11 -2.63 4.81 -19.02
C LEU A 11 -3.01 3.35 -18.76
N LEU A 12 -2.43 2.73 -17.73
CA LEU A 12 -2.64 1.31 -17.44
C LEU A 12 -4.07 0.99 -17.02
N GLY A 13 -4.82 2.01 -16.59
CA GLY A 13 -6.21 1.81 -16.21
C GLY A 13 -6.88 3.08 -15.72
N SER A 14 -8.19 3.03 -15.60
CA SER A 14 -9.04 4.12 -15.13
C SER A 14 -10.05 3.65 -14.09
N ALA A 15 -10.34 4.50 -13.10
CA ALA A 15 -11.41 4.25 -12.15
C ALA A 15 -12.77 4.54 -12.78
N CYS A 16 -13.79 3.76 -12.41
CA CYS A 16 -15.19 4.01 -12.70
C CYS A 16 -15.92 4.61 -11.49
N ASP A 17 -17.22 4.86 -11.60
CA ASP A 17 -18.05 5.43 -10.54
C ASP A 17 -18.16 4.53 -9.31
N GLU A 18 -17.96 3.22 -9.45
CA GLU A 18 -17.94 2.26 -8.35
C GLU A 18 -16.78 2.46 -7.38
N ARG A 19 -15.70 3.12 -7.83
CA ARG A 19 -14.48 3.40 -7.04
C ARG A 19 -13.84 2.17 -6.40
N ASP A 20 -14.03 1.01 -7.01
CA ASP A 20 -13.51 -0.29 -6.56
C ASP A 20 -12.36 -0.76 -7.46
N GLY A 21 -11.22 -0.09 -7.34
CA GLY A 21 -10.04 -0.33 -8.18
C GLY A 21 -10.07 0.46 -9.49
N ALA A 22 -9.06 0.24 -10.34
CA ALA A 22 -8.94 0.82 -11.67
C ALA A 22 -9.06 -0.29 -12.72
N HIS A 23 -9.99 -0.16 -13.68
CA HIS A 23 -10.08 -1.06 -14.82
C HIS A 23 -8.82 -0.96 -15.66
N LEU A 24 -8.21 -2.09 -15.97
CA LEU A 24 -7.01 -2.15 -16.79
C LEU A 24 -7.33 -1.86 -18.26
N ALA A 25 -6.38 -1.25 -18.96
CA ALA A 25 -6.39 -1.13 -20.42
C ALA A 25 -5.78 -2.40 -21.04
N GLU A 26 -6.50 -3.52 -20.97
CA GLU A 26 -5.98 -4.84 -21.40
C GLU A 26 -5.80 -4.99 -22.90
N ASP A 27 -6.32 -4.07 -23.68
CA ASP A 27 -6.06 -3.89 -25.11
C ASP A 27 -4.70 -3.21 -25.41
N LEU A 28 -4.14 -2.48 -24.42
CA LEU A 28 -2.88 -1.76 -24.56
C LEU A 28 -1.71 -2.41 -23.81
N ALA A 29 -2.01 -3.21 -22.77
CA ALA A 29 -0.98 -3.83 -21.96
C ALA A 29 -1.42 -5.18 -21.37
N ILE A 30 -0.48 -6.12 -21.29
CA ILE A 30 -0.62 -7.34 -20.50
C ILE A 30 -0.10 -7.04 -19.10
N VAL A 31 -0.95 -7.25 -18.11
CA VAL A 31 -0.61 -7.07 -16.71
C VAL A 31 -0.55 -8.42 -16.00
N GLU A 32 0.59 -8.70 -15.40
CA GLU A 32 0.85 -9.86 -14.56
C GLU A 32 1.08 -9.41 -13.11
N VAL A 33 0.56 -10.16 -12.16
CA VAL A 33 0.95 -10.04 -10.74
C VAL A 33 1.78 -11.26 -10.41
N ILE A 34 3.01 -11.05 -9.96
CA ILE A 34 3.94 -12.15 -9.69
C ILE A 34 4.40 -12.19 -8.24
N ASP A 35 4.61 -13.38 -7.72
CA ASP A 35 5.38 -13.62 -6.50
C ASP A 35 6.86 -13.31 -6.80
N ARG A 36 7.39 -12.23 -6.22
CA ARG A 36 8.76 -11.78 -6.47
C ARG A 36 9.83 -12.81 -6.10
N ARG A 37 9.56 -13.67 -5.12
CA ARG A 37 10.50 -14.69 -4.66
C ARG A 37 10.58 -15.90 -5.59
N THR A 38 9.44 -16.31 -6.15
CA THR A 38 9.33 -17.53 -6.98
C THR A 38 9.20 -17.25 -8.47
N GLY A 39 8.85 -16.01 -8.86
CA GLY A 39 8.52 -15.64 -10.23
C GLY A 39 7.18 -16.20 -10.72
N ARG A 40 6.41 -16.86 -9.85
CA ARG A 40 5.12 -17.48 -10.20
C ARG A 40 4.05 -16.39 -10.38
N ALA A 41 3.24 -16.53 -11.41
CA ALA A 41 2.05 -15.70 -11.57
C ALA A 41 1.05 -15.99 -10.44
N LEU A 42 0.46 -14.92 -9.92
CA LEU A 42 -0.54 -14.94 -8.86
C LEU A 42 -1.93 -14.71 -9.44
N GLY A 43 -2.93 -15.25 -8.79
CA GLY A 43 -4.32 -15.19 -9.22
C GLY A 43 -5.12 -14.04 -8.60
N HIS A 44 -6.44 -14.15 -8.75
CA HIS A 44 -7.41 -13.21 -8.21
C HIS A 44 -7.21 -12.92 -6.71
N GLY A 45 -7.10 -11.64 -6.36
CA GLY A 45 -7.00 -11.17 -4.99
C GLY A 45 -5.64 -11.38 -4.30
N GLU A 46 -4.73 -12.14 -4.91
CA GLU A 46 -3.39 -12.32 -4.38
C GLU A 46 -2.55 -11.07 -4.59
N ARG A 47 -1.81 -10.67 -3.55
CA ARG A 47 -0.90 -9.52 -3.54
C ARG A 47 0.44 -9.92 -4.12
N GLY A 48 0.95 -9.16 -5.08
CA GLY A 48 2.25 -9.42 -5.68
C GLY A 48 2.83 -8.23 -6.42
N ASN A 49 3.92 -8.48 -7.10
CA ASN A 49 4.65 -7.48 -7.84
C ASN A 49 4.05 -7.27 -9.23
N LEU A 50 3.89 -6.00 -9.62
CA LEU A 50 3.32 -5.60 -10.91
C LEU A 50 4.37 -5.73 -12.02
N VAL A 51 4.07 -6.57 -13.00
CA VAL A 51 4.86 -6.73 -14.22
C VAL A 51 3.99 -6.39 -15.43
N VAL A 52 4.52 -5.58 -16.34
CA VAL A 52 3.77 -5.07 -17.50
C VAL A 52 4.50 -5.36 -18.80
N THR A 53 3.75 -5.83 -19.79
CA THR A 53 4.16 -5.88 -21.20
C THR A 53 3.29 -4.91 -21.97
N VAL A 54 3.88 -3.92 -22.61
CA VAL A 54 3.16 -2.95 -23.45
C VAL A 54 2.99 -3.51 -24.86
N LEU A 55 1.80 -3.38 -25.43
CA LEU A 55 1.45 -3.93 -26.75
C LEU A 55 1.60 -2.91 -27.89
N GLU A 56 1.94 -1.67 -27.58
CA GLU A 56 2.17 -0.63 -28.58
C GLU A 56 3.48 -0.85 -29.33
N LYS A 57 3.46 -0.60 -30.65
CA LYS A 57 4.59 -0.89 -31.57
C LYS A 57 5.88 -0.12 -31.24
N ASP A 58 5.75 1.08 -30.69
CA ASP A 58 6.87 1.99 -30.46
C ASP A 58 7.37 1.97 -29.01
N ASN A 59 6.79 1.11 -28.16
CA ASN A 59 7.13 0.98 -26.76
C ASN A 59 7.44 -0.48 -26.40
N PHE A 60 8.73 -0.77 -26.21
CA PHE A 60 9.25 -2.14 -26.02
C PHE A 60 9.37 -2.55 -24.56
N LEU A 61 8.41 -2.23 -23.70
CA LEU A 61 8.40 -2.76 -22.34
C LEU A 61 7.88 -4.20 -22.36
N LEU A 62 8.79 -5.14 -22.27
CA LEU A 62 8.49 -6.57 -22.22
C LEU A 62 8.74 -7.09 -20.80
N ARG A 63 7.67 -7.56 -20.13
CA ARG A 63 7.69 -8.05 -18.74
C ARG A 63 8.49 -7.14 -17.81
N TYR A 64 8.20 -5.85 -17.92
CA TYR A 64 8.89 -4.83 -17.14
C TYR A 64 8.37 -4.81 -15.69
N ASP A 65 9.26 -4.98 -14.72
CA ASP A 65 8.96 -4.88 -13.29
C ASP A 65 8.85 -3.41 -12.88
N LEU A 66 7.66 -3.01 -12.46
CA LEU A 66 7.39 -1.64 -12.01
C LEU A 66 7.78 -1.40 -10.55
N GLU A 67 8.14 -2.46 -9.82
CA GLU A 67 8.38 -2.42 -8.38
C GLU A 67 7.18 -1.88 -7.57
N ASP A 68 6.00 -2.00 -8.15
CA ASP A 68 4.74 -1.72 -7.48
C ASP A 68 4.11 -3.00 -6.93
N VAL A 69 3.55 -2.91 -5.75
CA VAL A 69 2.78 -4.01 -5.14
C VAL A 69 1.30 -3.77 -5.40
N VAL A 70 0.67 -4.76 -6.00
CA VAL A 70 -0.71 -4.69 -6.45
C VAL A 70 -1.46 -5.99 -6.19
N ARG A 71 -2.77 -5.98 -6.38
CA ARG A 71 -3.61 -7.17 -6.57
C ARG A 71 -4.62 -6.94 -7.68
N LEU A 72 -5.07 -8.00 -8.31
CA LEU A 72 -6.09 -7.96 -9.35
C LEU A 72 -7.43 -8.47 -8.81
N ASN A 73 -8.51 -7.86 -9.31
CA ASN A 73 -9.87 -8.34 -9.12
C ASN A 73 -10.46 -8.70 -10.49
N GLU A 74 -10.81 -9.96 -10.65
CA GLU A 74 -11.38 -10.54 -11.87
C GLU A 74 -12.91 -10.64 -11.81
N ASN A 75 -13.53 -10.31 -10.68
CA ASN A 75 -14.98 -10.30 -10.56
C ASN A 75 -15.61 -9.21 -11.44
N PRO A 76 -16.79 -9.46 -12.05
CA PRO A 76 -17.51 -8.44 -12.80
C PRO A 76 -17.70 -7.15 -11.99
N CYS A 77 -17.55 -6.01 -12.66
CA CYS A 77 -17.85 -4.72 -12.07
C CYS A 77 -19.30 -4.31 -12.36
N PRO A 78 -20.05 -3.76 -11.40
CA PRO A 78 -21.42 -3.27 -11.64
C PRO A 78 -21.51 -2.18 -12.70
N CYS A 79 -20.43 -1.47 -12.99
CA CYS A 79 -20.39 -0.46 -14.07
C CYS A 79 -20.51 -1.05 -15.48
N GLY A 80 -20.40 -2.38 -15.64
CA GLY A 80 -20.49 -3.08 -16.91
C GLY A 80 -19.18 -3.19 -17.69
N GLU A 81 -18.09 -2.55 -17.24
CA GLU A 81 -16.76 -2.73 -17.81
C GLU A 81 -16.24 -4.15 -17.53
N THR A 82 -15.68 -4.80 -18.54
CA THR A 82 -15.31 -6.23 -18.49
C THR A 82 -13.84 -6.46 -18.15
N HIS A 83 -12.97 -5.46 -18.30
CA HIS A 83 -11.56 -5.58 -17.97
C HIS A 83 -11.35 -5.75 -16.48
N ARG A 84 -10.30 -6.51 -16.11
CA ARG A 84 -9.92 -6.71 -14.71
C ARG A 84 -9.61 -5.39 -14.01
N ARG A 85 -9.78 -5.37 -12.71
CA ARG A 85 -9.45 -4.18 -11.89
C ARG A 85 -8.17 -4.38 -11.13
N LEU A 86 -7.34 -3.35 -11.12
CA LEU A 86 -6.08 -3.30 -10.38
C LEU A 86 -6.26 -2.44 -9.13
N PHE A 87 -5.73 -2.96 -8.02
CA PHE A 87 -5.60 -2.23 -6.77
C PHE A 87 -4.13 -1.98 -6.50
N TYR A 88 -3.73 -0.73 -6.54
CA TYR A 88 -2.39 -0.32 -6.15
C TYR A 88 -2.29 -0.27 -4.63
N GLU A 89 -1.29 -0.92 -4.04
CA GLU A 89 -1.15 -1.03 -2.60
C GLU A 89 0.15 -0.40 -2.08
N GLY A 90 1.15 -0.17 -2.93
CA GLY A 90 2.38 0.50 -2.55
C GLY A 90 3.58 0.12 -3.40
N ARG A 91 4.76 0.45 -2.93
CA ARG A 91 6.04 0.13 -3.58
C ARG A 91 6.73 -1.04 -2.89
N VAL A 92 7.45 -1.84 -3.66
CA VAL A 92 8.28 -2.92 -3.12
C VAL A 92 9.28 -2.40 -2.08
N ARG A 93 9.89 -1.24 -2.33
CA ARG A 93 10.83 -0.60 -1.40
C ARG A 93 10.21 -0.20 -0.06
N ASP A 94 8.88 -0.06 -0.01
CA ASP A 94 8.14 0.35 1.19
C ASP A 94 7.62 -0.86 1.99
N LEU A 95 7.92 -2.08 1.54
CA LEU A 95 7.66 -3.30 2.30
C LEU A 95 8.54 -3.33 3.56
N VAL A 96 7.92 -3.48 4.70
CA VAL A 96 8.60 -3.61 6.00
C VAL A 96 8.45 -5.04 6.49
N PRO A 97 9.56 -5.79 6.64
CA PRO A 97 9.53 -7.12 7.23
C PRO A 97 9.06 -7.06 8.69
N ALA A 98 8.14 -7.96 9.07
CA ALA A 98 7.67 -8.13 10.44
C ALA A 98 7.33 -9.62 10.66
N GLY A 99 8.19 -10.33 11.37
CA GLY A 99 8.10 -11.79 11.52
C GLY A 99 8.24 -12.50 10.17
N ASP A 100 7.26 -13.32 9.85
CA ASP A 100 7.15 -14.06 8.57
C ASP A 100 6.40 -13.29 7.47
N ARG A 101 5.98 -12.05 7.76
CA ARG A 101 5.19 -11.21 6.87
C ARG A 101 5.96 -9.97 6.42
N ALA A 102 5.42 -9.34 5.39
CA ALA A 102 5.83 -8.01 4.95
C ALA A 102 4.59 -7.10 4.95
N VAL A 103 4.72 -5.94 5.57
CA VAL A 103 3.66 -4.96 5.78
C VAL A 103 3.92 -3.73 4.93
N LEU A 104 2.90 -3.22 4.28
CA LEU A 104 2.92 -1.96 3.53
C LEU A 104 2.32 -0.81 4.35
N PRO A 105 2.66 0.43 4.03
CA PRO A 105 2.03 1.60 4.65
C PRO A 105 0.51 1.59 4.59
N ILE A 106 -0.09 1.10 3.50
CA ILE A 106 -1.56 1.02 3.36
C ILE A 106 -2.18 0.09 4.40
N ASP A 107 -1.51 -1.01 4.76
CA ASP A 107 -2.01 -1.95 5.76
C ASP A 107 -2.13 -1.28 7.14
N VAL A 108 -1.14 -0.47 7.50
CA VAL A 108 -1.14 0.31 8.73
C VAL A 108 -2.16 1.46 8.67
N ALA A 109 -2.22 2.17 7.53
CA ALA A 109 -3.16 3.28 7.35
C ALA A 109 -4.61 2.83 7.55
N LEU A 110 -5.00 1.68 6.98
CA LEU A 110 -6.36 1.14 7.12
C LEU A 110 -6.74 0.86 8.57
N VAL A 111 -5.78 0.44 9.40
CA VAL A 111 -6.01 0.27 10.84
C VAL A 111 -6.09 1.62 11.54
N LEU A 112 -5.16 2.55 11.25
CA LEU A 112 -5.16 3.87 11.89
C LEU A 112 -6.44 4.66 11.59
N TYR A 113 -7.03 4.49 10.41
CA TYR A 113 -8.30 5.15 10.04
C TYR A 113 -9.50 4.68 10.87
N GLU A 114 -9.42 3.55 11.55
CA GLU A 114 -10.45 3.09 12.49
C GLU A 114 -10.44 3.90 13.80
N PHE A 115 -9.39 4.70 14.05
CA PHE A 115 -9.19 5.48 15.28
C PHE A 115 -9.33 6.99 15.01
N PRO A 116 -10.46 7.62 15.36
CA PRO A 116 -10.64 9.07 15.16
C PRO A 116 -9.55 9.92 15.80
N GLU A 117 -8.97 9.44 16.90
CA GLU A 117 -7.93 10.13 17.66
C GLU A 117 -6.61 10.33 16.87
N VAL A 118 -6.35 9.48 15.87
CA VAL A 118 -5.15 9.55 15.01
C VAL A 118 -5.46 9.77 13.54
N SER A 119 -6.72 9.62 13.11
CA SER A 119 -7.13 9.81 11.73
C SER A 119 -7.59 11.24 11.42
N THR A 120 -7.20 12.20 12.23
CA THR A 120 -7.53 13.63 12.01
C THR A 120 -6.83 14.21 10.79
N PRO A 121 -7.42 15.23 10.11
CA PRO A 121 -6.75 15.90 9.00
C PRO A 121 -5.34 16.37 9.38
N SER A 122 -4.36 16.11 8.52
CA SER A 122 -2.95 16.44 8.71
C SER A 122 -2.24 15.65 9.82
N ALA A 123 -2.83 14.61 10.42
CA ALA A 123 -2.08 13.68 11.26
C ALA A 123 -1.14 12.84 10.39
N GLU A 124 0.09 12.67 10.86
CA GLU A 124 1.11 11.89 10.17
C GLU A 124 1.37 10.56 10.88
N TYR A 125 1.83 9.58 10.11
CA TYR A 125 2.36 8.33 10.69
C TYR A 125 3.59 7.88 9.91
N GLN A 126 4.41 7.08 10.55
CA GLN A 126 5.59 6.44 9.98
C GLN A 126 5.71 5.00 10.49
N ILE A 127 6.25 4.14 9.65
CA ILE A 127 6.68 2.80 10.02
C ILE A 127 8.20 2.83 10.07
N VAL A 128 8.77 2.43 11.18
CA VAL A 128 10.23 2.37 11.35
C VAL A 128 10.71 1.01 10.89
N ARG A 129 11.46 0.99 9.79
CA ARG A 129 12.08 -0.24 9.28
C ARG A 129 13.28 -0.58 10.16
N PRO A 130 13.32 -1.76 10.76
CA PRO A 130 14.45 -2.17 11.59
C PRO A 130 15.69 -2.47 10.73
N ALA A 131 16.89 -2.18 11.27
CA ALA A 131 18.17 -2.51 10.62
C ALA A 131 18.41 -4.03 10.48
N ALA A 132 17.75 -4.85 11.29
CA ALA A 132 17.75 -6.30 11.23
C ALA A 132 16.31 -6.83 11.29
N PRO A 133 16.02 -8.03 10.77
CA PRO A 133 14.69 -8.61 10.84
C PRO A 133 14.15 -8.60 12.27
N ALA A 134 12.99 -7.99 12.47
CA ALA A 134 12.30 -7.89 13.75
C ALA A 134 10.97 -8.66 13.69
N ALA A 135 10.60 -9.28 14.80
CA ALA A 135 9.31 -9.95 14.94
C ALA A 135 8.15 -8.96 15.15
N GLU A 136 8.45 -7.71 15.47
CA GLU A 136 7.51 -6.66 15.84
C GLU A 136 7.56 -5.50 14.86
N LEU A 137 6.39 -5.00 14.47
CA LEU A 137 6.25 -3.78 13.68
C LEU A 137 6.36 -2.55 14.59
N HIS A 138 7.16 -1.55 14.21
CA HIS A 138 7.24 -0.28 14.93
C HIS A 138 6.52 0.82 14.15
N VAL A 139 5.44 1.36 14.73
CA VAL A 139 4.62 2.42 14.14
C VAL A 139 4.70 3.66 15.01
N ARG A 140 5.02 4.80 14.41
CA ARG A 140 4.90 6.12 15.02
C ARG A 140 3.71 6.83 14.41
N CYS A 141 2.84 7.41 15.22
CA CYS A 141 1.73 8.22 14.69
C CYS A 141 1.38 9.37 15.62
N GLU A 142 0.81 10.40 15.04
CA GLU A 142 0.37 11.60 15.77
C GLU A 142 -1.06 11.42 16.27
N HIS A 143 -1.34 11.99 17.45
CA HIS A 143 -2.65 11.95 18.07
C HIS A 143 -3.25 13.34 18.30
N ALA A 144 -4.57 13.41 18.39
CA ALA A 144 -5.30 14.60 18.77
C ALA A 144 -5.02 15.00 20.24
N PRO A 145 -5.16 16.29 20.60
CA PRO A 145 -5.05 16.73 22.00
C PRO A 145 -6.10 16.06 22.91
N GLY A 146 -5.76 15.91 24.19
CA GLY A 146 -6.70 15.44 25.22
C GLY A 146 -6.89 13.92 25.29
N VAL A 147 -6.05 13.15 24.60
CA VAL A 147 -6.09 11.66 24.60
C VAL A 147 -5.04 11.13 25.59
N ASP A 148 -5.34 10.02 26.25
CA ASP A 148 -4.31 9.23 26.95
C ASP A 148 -3.48 8.44 25.90
N PRO A 149 -2.22 8.83 25.67
CA PRO A 149 -1.42 8.19 24.63
C PRO A 149 -1.09 6.73 24.97
N THR A 150 -0.97 6.37 26.24
CA THR A 150 -0.63 5.01 26.65
C THR A 150 -1.78 4.04 26.34
N ALA A 151 -2.98 4.40 26.75
CA ALA A 151 -4.17 3.58 26.51
C ALA A 151 -4.48 3.48 25.02
N LEU A 152 -4.32 4.57 24.27
CA LEU A 152 -4.56 4.59 22.83
C LEU A 152 -3.50 3.75 22.07
N ALA A 153 -2.23 3.85 22.43
CA ALA A 153 -1.16 3.05 21.82
C ALA A 153 -1.40 1.55 21.98
N ALA A 154 -1.84 1.11 23.16
CA ALA A 154 -2.19 -0.28 23.42
C ALA A 154 -3.35 -0.74 22.51
N ARG A 155 -4.44 0.05 22.41
CA ARG A 155 -5.59 -0.26 21.54
C ARG A 155 -5.20 -0.38 20.06
N ILE A 156 -4.39 0.54 19.56
CA ILE A 156 -3.90 0.51 18.18
C ILE A 156 -2.98 -0.70 17.98
N GLY A 157 -2.07 -0.99 18.90
CA GLY A 157 -1.17 -2.14 18.83
C GLY A 157 -1.92 -3.47 18.79
N ASP A 158 -2.92 -3.64 19.64
CA ASP A 158 -3.80 -4.81 19.62
C ASP A 158 -4.52 -4.95 18.28
N ARG A 159 -5.05 -3.85 17.76
CA ARG A 159 -5.77 -3.86 16.48
C ARG A 159 -4.85 -4.17 15.29
N LEU A 160 -3.63 -3.63 15.27
CA LEU A 160 -2.62 -3.97 14.26
C LEU A 160 -2.30 -5.47 14.31
N ARG A 161 -2.08 -6.03 15.52
CA ARG A 161 -1.84 -7.46 15.69
C ARG A 161 -3.01 -8.30 15.16
N ASP A 162 -4.24 -7.94 15.48
CA ASP A 162 -5.43 -8.68 15.06
C ASP A 162 -5.62 -8.64 13.54
N ARG A 163 -5.36 -7.51 12.91
CA ARG A 163 -5.55 -7.33 11.45
C ARG A 163 -4.39 -7.85 10.61
N LEU A 164 -3.17 -7.65 11.06
CA LEU A 164 -1.96 -7.95 10.29
C LEU A 164 -1.31 -9.27 10.71
N GLY A 165 -1.67 -9.81 11.88
CA GLY A 165 -1.10 -11.05 12.41
C GLY A 165 0.34 -10.90 12.87
N VAL A 166 0.80 -9.67 13.13
CA VAL A 166 2.14 -9.36 13.65
C VAL A 166 2.04 -8.47 14.89
N PRO A 167 2.87 -8.69 15.93
CA PRO A 167 2.94 -7.77 17.05
C PRO A 167 3.32 -6.37 16.58
N ALA A 168 2.80 -5.34 17.24
CA ALA A 168 3.12 -3.96 16.88
C ALA A 168 3.38 -3.11 18.13
N ARG A 169 4.51 -2.42 18.13
CA ARG A 169 4.83 -1.34 19.06
C ARG A 169 4.35 -0.02 18.44
N VAL A 170 3.49 0.69 19.15
CA VAL A 170 2.97 1.98 18.73
C VAL A 170 3.52 3.09 19.62
N GLU A 171 4.15 4.08 19.00
CA GLU A 171 4.67 5.28 19.64
C GLU A 171 3.80 6.46 19.22
N LEU A 172 3.07 7.03 20.18
CA LEU A 172 2.22 8.18 19.94
C LEU A 172 2.94 9.48 20.23
N MET A 173 2.79 10.42 19.30
CA MET A 173 3.43 11.73 19.36
C MET A 173 2.36 12.83 19.32
N PRO A 174 2.57 13.96 19.99
CA PRO A 174 1.70 15.12 19.80
C PRO A 174 1.67 15.54 18.33
N ARG A 175 0.57 16.14 17.92
CA ARG A 175 0.43 16.70 16.56
C ARG A 175 1.58 17.65 16.23
N GLY A 176 2.20 17.46 15.06
CA GLY A 176 3.40 18.20 14.66
C GLY A 176 4.71 17.51 15.10
N GLY A 177 4.64 16.38 15.79
CA GLY A 177 5.82 15.64 16.25
C GLY A 177 6.54 14.85 15.15
N LEU A 178 5.86 14.59 14.01
CA LEU A 178 6.46 13.93 12.85
C LEU A 178 6.77 14.93 11.73
N PRO A 179 7.79 14.63 10.89
CA PRO A 179 8.14 15.47 9.76
C PRO A 179 6.97 15.66 8.79
N ARG A 180 6.88 16.84 8.18
CA ARG A 180 5.95 17.15 7.09
C ARG A 180 6.68 17.13 5.75
N PHE A 181 6.05 16.56 4.75
CA PHE A 181 6.63 16.41 3.42
C PHE A 181 5.88 17.28 2.43
N ALA A 182 6.62 18.09 1.67
CA ALA A 182 6.04 19.01 0.70
C ALA A 182 5.43 18.30 -0.53
N TYR A 183 5.93 17.12 -0.89
CA TYR A 183 5.53 16.44 -2.13
C TYR A 183 5.01 15.02 -1.91
N LYS A 184 5.81 14.13 -1.30
CA LYS A 184 5.40 12.76 -0.98
C LYS A 184 5.78 12.44 0.45
N ALA A 185 4.83 11.93 1.23
CA ALA A 185 5.09 11.48 2.59
C ALA A 185 6.00 10.24 2.57
N ALA A 186 7.11 10.29 3.29
CA ALA A 186 7.92 9.10 3.57
C ALA A 186 7.26 8.33 4.73
N ARG A 187 6.46 7.34 4.37
CA ARG A 187 5.74 6.51 5.37
C ARG A 187 6.62 5.44 5.99
N VAL A 188 7.71 5.05 5.33
CA VAL A 188 8.72 4.13 5.86
C VAL A 188 10.01 4.90 6.06
N VAL A 189 10.58 4.79 7.25
CA VAL A 189 11.86 5.40 7.65
C VAL A 189 12.76 4.32 8.24
N ASP A 190 14.05 4.39 7.97
CA ASP A 190 15.02 3.46 8.53
C ASP A 190 15.33 3.82 10.00
N ALA A 191 15.61 2.81 10.83
CA ALA A 191 15.89 2.95 12.26
C ALA A 191 17.22 3.64 12.56
#